data_95b5e6c45065ef13557b8293b0411bab
#
_entry.id   95b5e6c45065ef13557b8293b0411bab
#
_cell.length_a   1.000
_cell.length_b   1.000
_cell.length_c   1.000
_cell.angle_alpha   90.00
_cell.angle_beta   90.00
_cell.angle_gamma   90.00
#
_symmetry.space_group_name_H-M   'P 1'
#
loop_
_entity.id
_entity.type
_entity.pdbx_description
1 polymer ?
#
loop_
_entity_poly.entity_id
_entity_poly.type
_entity_poly.pdbx_seq_one_letter_code
_entity_poly.pdbx_strand_id
1 'polypeptide(L)'
;MAARPLIIYYSKTGTTAKIVEILLPMIKAESRRLGEPRGLMGKLSIGQSSRKDKEIKGPDVLVDEYDPIILMTPVWKGEPTATMIEFLENIDLKEKRVVVGLVGANETNPKALDRLRRKAMERGCKFIETVFLRGVLPGRDWTDLKEEDYLREANKLAEKVSAVLEFSR
;
A
#
# COMPACT_ATOMS: atom_id res chain seq x y z
N MET A 1 2.44 24.75 -0.24
CA MET A 1 2.60 23.81 0.87
C MET A 1 3.44 22.62 0.41
N ALA A 2 4.30 22.12 1.27
CA ALA A 2 5.04 20.89 0.94
C ALA A 2 4.05 19.73 0.74
N ALA A 3 4.24 18.96 -0.33
CA ALA A 3 3.45 17.77 -0.61
C ALA A 3 3.58 16.77 0.55
N ARG A 4 2.45 16.29 1.06
CA ARG A 4 2.36 15.40 2.21
C ARG A 4 2.00 14.01 1.76
N PRO A 5 2.90 13.02 1.86
CA PRO A 5 2.60 11.66 1.41
C PRO A 5 1.54 10.98 2.27
N LEU A 6 0.68 10.18 1.63
CA LEU A 6 -0.28 9.32 2.31
C LEU A 6 -0.09 7.88 1.87
N ILE A 7 0.09 6.97 2.82
CA ILE A 7 0.15 5.53 2.57
C ILE A 7 -1.24 4.93 2.82
N ILE A 8 -1.78 4.30 1.80
CA ILE A 8 -3.01 3.50 1.90
C ILE A 8 -2.63 2.05 1.67
N TYR A 9 -2.91 1.20 2.64
CA TYR A 9 -2.42 -0.17 2.58
C TYR A 9 -3.41 -1.19 3.12
N TYR A 10 -3.27 -2.42 2.63
CA TYR A 10 -3.91 -3.59 3.18
C TYR A 10 -2.87 -4.58 3.70
N SER A 11 -3.14 -5.18 4.86
CA SER A 11 -2.26 -6.19 5.45
C SER A 11 -3.08 -7.20 6.24
N LYS A 12 -3.01 -8.48 5.84
CA LYS A 12 -3.68 -9.56 6.56
C LYS A 12 -2.77 -10.21 7.59
N THR A 13 -1.55 -10.53 7.20
CA THR A 13 -0.60 -11.30 8.02
C THR A 13 0.39 -10.42 8.80
N GLY A 14 0.35 -9.11 8.59
CA GLY A 14 1.22 -8.16 9.27
C GLY A 14 2.48 -7.75 8.49
N THR A 15 2.87 -8.47 7.45
CA THR A 15 4.09 -8.17 6.67
C THR A 15 4.05 -6.77 6.06
N THR A 16 2.99 -6.43 5.33
CA THR A 16 2.84 -5.08 4.74
C THR A 16 2.77 -4.01 5.83
N ALA A 17 2.04 -4.26 6.91
CA ALA A 17 1.94 -3.33 8.04
C ALA A 17 3.30 -3.03 8.66
N LYS A 18 4.16 -4.04 8.84
CA LYS A 18 5.51 -3.87 9.37
C LYS A 18 6.38 -3.00 8.48
N ILE A 19 6.32 -3.20 7.16
CA ILE A 19 7.03 -2.34 6.20
C ILE A 19 6.54 -0.89 6.31
N VAL A 20 5.22 -0.69 6.41
CA VAL A 20 4.62 0.65 6.55
C VAL A 20 5.09 1.33 7.83
N GLU A 21 5.10 0.64 8.98
CA GLU A 21 5.59 1.19 10.25
C GLU A 21 7.02 1.73 10.16
N ILE A 22 7.90 1.01 9.47
CA ILE A 22 9.29 1.43 9.25
C ILE A 22 9.36 2.61 8.28
N LEU A 23 8.56 2.58 7.23
CA LEU A 23 8.55 3.60 6.17
C LEU A 23 8.02 4.96 6.65
N LEU A 24 7.01 4.99 7.51
CA LEU A 24 6.32 6.20 7.96
C LEU A 24 7.26 7.32 8.40
N PRO A 25 8.20 7.11 9.35
CA PRO A 25 9.11 8.16 9.78
C PRO A 25 10.13 8.56 8.70
N MET A 26 10.48 7.64 7.80
CA MET A 26 11.48 7.89 6.74
C MET A 26 11.01 8.92 5.73
N ILE A 27 9.74 8.88 5.36
CA ILE A 27 9.14 9.77 4.35
C ILE A 27 8.17 10.80 4.95
N LYS A 28 8.04 10.83 6.26
CA LYS A 28 7.12 11.73 7.01
C LYS A 28 5.68 11.65 6.49
N ALA A 29 5.22 10.44 6.20
CA ALA A 29 3.87 10.17 5.69
C ALA A 29 2.84 9.95 6.81
N GLU A 30 1.58 10.08 6.45
CA GLU A 30 0.47 9.48 7.19
C GLU A 30 0.08 8.14 6.57
N SER A 31 -0.62 7.31 7.33
CA SER A 31 -1.14 6.04 6.81
C SER A 31 -2.62 5.83 7.10
N ARG A 32 -3.24 5.03 6.22
CA ARG A 32 -4.59 4.51 6.39
C ARG A 32 -4.58 3.03 6.02
N ARG A 33 -5.07 2.21 6.92
CA ARG A 33 -5.21 0.77 6.70
C ARG A 33 -6.60 0.47 6.17
N LEU A 34 -6.66 -0.30 5.09
CA LEU A 34 -7.92 -0.82 4.56
C LEU A 34 -8.41 -1.99 5.41
N GLY A 35 -9.67 -1.94 5.82
CA GLY A 35 -10.34 -3.05 6.51
C GLY A 35 -10.72 -4.17 5.55
N GLU A 36 -11.04 -5.34 6.10
CA GLU A 36 -11.58 -6.45 5.31
C GLU A 36 -12.92 -6.06 4.67
N PRO A 37 -13.16 -6.49 3.41
CA PRO A 37 -14.46 -6.29 2.79
C PRO A 37 -15.55 -6.92 3.66
N ARG A 38 -16.67 -6.24 3.81
CA ARG A 38 -17.84 -6.74 4.55
C ARG A 38 -18.52 -7.87 3.79
N GLY A 39 -17.86 -9.04 3.68
CA GLY A 39 -18.53 -10.28 3.32
C GLY A 39 -19.23 -10.88 4.52
N LEU A 40 -20.14 -11.83 4.27
CA LEU A 40 -20.94 -12.54 5.29
C LEU A 40 -20.10 -13.17 6.44
N MET A 41 -18.79 -13.32 6.28
CA MET A 41 -17.80 -13.83 7.24
C MET A 41 -17.11 -12.73 8.08
N GLY A 42 -17.36 -11.44 7.80
CA GLY A 42 -16.68 -10.32 8.46
C GLY A 42 -17.11 -10.06 9.91
N LYS A 43 -17.99 -10.89 10.49
CA LYS A 43 -18.45 -10.72 11.88
C LYS A 43 -17.56 -11.35 12.95
N LEU A 44 -16.50 -12.08 12.58
CA LEU A 44 -15.68 -12.87 13.52
C LEU A 44 -14.21 -12.42 13.65
N SER A 45 -13.75 -11.40 12.94
CA SER A 45 -12.39 -10.89 13.10
C SER A 45 -12.35 -9.69 14.04
N ILE A 46 -12.53 -9.93 15.32
CA ILE A 46 -12.04 -9.03 16.38
C ILE A 46 -10.56 -9.35 16.56
N GLY A 47 -9.74 -8.94 15.60
CA GLY A 47 -8.28 -9.07 15.65
C GLY A 47 -7.65 -7.73 15.99
N GLN A 48 -6.82 -7.71 17.01
CA GLN A 48 -6.08 -6.61 17.59
C GLN A 48 -5.58 -5.59 16.56
N SER A 49 -6.31 -4.51 16.41
CA SER A 49 -5.85 -3.31 15.73
C SER A 49 -4.87 -2.58 16.66
N SER A 50 -3.65 -2.43 16.21
CA SER A 50 -2.70 -1.51 16.86
C SER A 50 -3.32 -0.11 16.85
N ARG A 51 -3.41 0.55 18.01
CA ARG A 51 -4.17 1.78 18.27
C ARG A 51 -3.79 3.02 17.48
N LYS A 52 -2.91 2.91 16.49
CA LYS A 52 -2.38 4.05 15.71
C LYS A 52 -2.95 4.20 14.31
N ASP A 53 -3.55 3.17 13.73
CA ASP A 53 -4.06 3.22 12.37
C ASP A 53 -5.57 3.41 12.36
N LYS A 54 -6.04 4.50 11.77
CA LYS A 54 -7.48 4.65 11.46
C LYS A 54 -7.83 3.66 10.36
N GLU A 55 -8.55 2.60 10.71
CA GLU A 55 -9.14 1.69 9.75
C GLU A 55 -10.20 2.42 8.94
N ILE A 56 -10.01 2.45 7.62
CA ILE A 56 -10.95 3.08 6.71
C ILE A 56 -11.99 2.05 6.28
N LYS A 57 -13.24 2.38 6.52
CA LYS A 57 -14.40 1.61 6.08
C LYS A 57 -15.08 2.35 4.94
N GLY A 58 -14.60 2.15 3.69
CA GLY A 58 -15.27 2.73 2.53
C GLY A 58 -14.58 3.93 1.89
N PRO A 59 -15.27 4.65 0.98
CA PRO A 59 -14.67 5.67 0.11
C PRO A 59 -14.32 7.01 0.77
N ASP A 60 -14.48 7.15 2.07
CA ASP A 60 -14.32 8.41 2.81
C ASP A 60 -12.86 8.80 3.10
N VAL A 61 -11.93 8.35 2.24
CA VAL A 61 -10.55 8.82 2.32
C VAL A 61 -10.43 10.13 1.58
N LEU A 62 -10.36 11.21 2.34
CA LEU A 62 -9.99 12.51 1.78
C LEU A 62 -8.51 12.45 1.38
N VAL A 63 -8.27 12.31 0.07
CA VAL A 63 -6.91 12.31 -0.50
C VAL A 63 -6.49 13.67 -1.04
N ASP A 64 -7.39 14.64 -1.04
CA ASP A 64 -7.18 15.94 -1.68
C ASP A 64 -5.98 16.69 -1.14
N GLU A 65 -5.73 16.58 0.17
CA GLU A 65 -4.62 17.24 0.84
C GLU A 65 -3.27 16.52 0.71
N TYR A 66 -3.25 15.34 0.08
CA TYR A 66 -2.07 14.48 0.02
C TYR A 66 -1.55 14.30 -1.39
N ASP A 67 -0.24 14.29 -1.53
CA ASP A 67 0.48 13.94 -2.75
C ASP A 67 1.97 13.68 -2.41
N PRO A 68 2.57 12.56 -2.79
CA PRO A 68 1.97 11.43 -3.51
C PRO A 68 1.07 10.53 -2.65
N ILE A 69 0.25 9.73 -3.33
CA ILE A 69 -0.50 8.62 -2.72
C ILE A 69 0.29 7.34 -2.92
N ILE A 70 0.56 6.64 -1.84
CA ILE A 70 1.31 5.39 -1.84
C ILE A 70 0.32 4.26 -1.57
N LEU A 71 0.19 3.34 -2.51
CA LEU A 71 -0.71 2.18 -2.42
C LEU A 71 0.11 0.93 -2.14
N MET A 72 -0.13 0.27 -1.01
CA MET A 72 0.60 -0.96 -0.66
C MET A 72 -0.35 -2.12 -0.46
N THR A 73 -0.11 -3.20 -1.18
CA THR A 73 -0.93 -4.41 -1.11
C THR A 73 -0.08 -5.67 -1.24
N PRO A 74 -0.39 -6.71 -0.47
CA PRO A 74 0.17 -8.02 -0.75
C PRO A 74 -0.34 -8.56 -2.08
N VAL A 75 0.46 -9.42 -2.68
CA VAL A 75 0.12 -10.17 -3.90
C VAL A 75 -0.12 -11.62 -3.52
N TRP A 76 -1.31 -12.12 -3.81
CA TRP A 76 -1.69 -13.51 -3.58
C TRP A 76 -2.06 -14.19 -4.88
N LYS A 77 -1.43 -15.32 -5.16
CA LYS A 77 -1.66 -16.08 -6.41
C LYS A 77 -1.49 -15.22 -7.68
N GLY A 78 -0.54 -14.28 -7.66
CA GLY A 78 -0.27 -13.39 -8.77
C GLY A 78 -1.27 -12.24 -8.96
N GLU A 79 -2.17 -12.02 -8.01
CA GLU A 79 -3.17 -10.95 -8.06
C GLU A 79 -3.05 -10.01 -6.86
N PRO A 80 -3.33 -8.71 -7.01
CA PRO A 80 -3.48 -7.82 -5.88
C PRO A 80 -4.73 -8.21 -5.07
N THR A 81 -4.79 -7.78 -3.82
CA THR A 81 -5.94 -8.11 -2.97
C THR A 81 -7.24 -7.48 -3.48
N ALA A 82 -8.35 -8.20 -3.33
CA ALA A 82 -9.67 -7.68 -3.68
C ALA A 82 -9.98 -6.37 -2.94
N THR A 83 -9.57 -6.27 -1.67
CA THR A 83 -9.72 -5.06 -0.85
C THR A 83 -9.08 -3.83 -1.51
N MET A 84 -7.86 -3.96 -2.04
CA MET A 84 -7.19 -2.84 -2.72
C MET A 84 -7.86 -2.50 -4.04
N ILE A 85 -8.32 -3.49 -4.80
CA ILE A 85 -9.04 -3.26 -6.05
C ILE A 85 -10.36 -2.55 -5.81
N GLU A 86 -11.14 -2.99 -4.83
CA GLU A 86 -12.41 -2.36 -4.44
C GLU A 86 -12.19 -0.91 -3.97
N PHE A 87 -11.13 -0.67 -3.18
CA PHE A 87 -10.75 0.68 -2.80
C PHE A 87 -10.48 1.57 -4.02
N LEU A 88 -9.68 1.09 -4.98
CA LEU A 88 -9.36 1.82 -6.21
C LEU A 88 -10.60 2.09 -7.09
N GLU A 89 -11.62 1.27 -7.02
CA GLU A 89 -12.87 1.51 -7.75
C GLU A 89 -13.68 2.70 -7.21
N ASN A 90 -13.42 3.11 -5.97
CA ASN A 90 -14.19 4.12 -5.26
C ASN A 90 -13.41 5.41 -4.91
N ILE A 91 -12.11 5.50 -5.21
CA ILE A 91 -11.29 6.67 -4.92
C ILE A 91 -11.11 7.55 -6.15
N ASP A 92 -11.00 8.85 -5.95
CA ASP A 92 -10.55 9.80 -6.99
C ASP A 92 -9.04 10.06 -6.81
N LEU A 93 -8.27 9.79 -7.86
CA LEU A 93 -6.82 10.01 -7.90
C LEU A 93 -6.45 11.12 -8.91
N LYS A 94 -7.42 11.92 -9.34
CA LYS A 94 -7.21 12.96 -10.33
C LYS A 94 -6.04 13.86 -9.94
N GLU A 95 -5.11 14.02 -10.90
CA GLU A 95 -3.89 14.82 -10.74
C GLU A 95 -2.92 14.35 -9.65
N LYS A 96 -3.16 13.21 -8.99
CA LYS A 96 -2.26 12.66 -7.98
C LYS A 96 -1.10 11.90 -8.61
N ARG A 97 0.06 11.98 -7.96
CA ARG A 97 1.17 11.06 -8.20
C ARG A 97 0.95 9.83 -7.35
N VAL A 98 1.14 8.67 -7.93
CA VAL A 98 0.88 7.40 -7.25
C VAL A 98 2.15 6.56 -7.22
N VAL A 99 2.46 5.99 -6.07
CA VAL A 99 3.51 4.97 -5.92
C VAL A 99 2.86 3.67 -5.47
N VAL A 100 3.09 2.60 -6.20
CA VAL A 100 2.54 1.27 -5.87
C VAL A 100 3.64 0.37 -5.31
N GLY A 101 3.47 -0.08 -4.08
CA GLY A 101 4.28 -1.10 -3.43
C GLY A 101 3.56 -2.45 -3.44
N LEU A 102 4.04 -3.39 -4.23
CA LEU A 102 3.56 -4.77 -4.25
C LEU A 102 4.39 -5.64 -3.33
N VAL A 103 3.77 -6.20 -2.31
CA VAL A 103 4.44 -7.07 -1.33
C VAL A 103 4.17 -8.53 -1.67
N GLY A 104 5.18 -9.25 -2.11
CA GLY A 104 5.01 -10.63 -2.56
C GLY A 104 6.23 -11.51 -2.34
N ALA A 105 6.03 -12.81 -2.45
CA ALA A 105 7.10 -13.80 -2.32
C ALA A 105 8.04 -13.81 -3.53
N ASN A 106 7.53 -13.46 -4.70
CA ASN A 106 8.27 -13.37 -5.94
C ASN A 106 8.75 -11.93 -6.18
N GLU A 107 9.91 -11.81 -6.80
CA GLU A 107 10.51 -10.51 -7.09
C GLU A 107 9.75 -9.70 -8.14
N THR A 108 8.93 -10.35 -8.94
CA THR A 108 8.12 -9.71 -9.97
C THR A 108 6.72 -10.32 -10.05
N ASN A 109 5.73 -9.48 -10.22
CA ASN A 109 4.34 -9.86 -10.45
C ASN A 109 3.73 -8.94 -11.51
N PRO A 110 4.12 -9.06 -12.78
CA PRO A 110 3.73 -8.13 -13.83
C PRO A 110 2.21 -8.04 -14.01
N LYS A 111 1.51 -9.15 -13.88
CA LYS A 111 0.06 -9.19 -14.01
C LYS A 111 -0.68 -8.40 -12.91
N ALA A 112 -0.23 -8.56 -11.66
CA ALA A 112 -0.77 -7.78 -10.55
C ALA A 112 -0.47 -6.29 -10.70
N LEU A 113 0.75 -6.00 -11.15
CA LEU A 113 1.18 -4.64 -11.43
C LEU A 113 0.33 -3.97 -12.51
N ASP A 114 0.16 -4.62 -13.64
CA ASP A 114 -0.64 -4.08 -14.76
C ASP A 114 -2.09 -3.83 -14.34
N ARG A 115 -2.64 -4.70 -13.52
CA ARG A 115 -4.00 -4.54 -13.00
C ARG A 115 -4.14 -3.29 -12.11
N LEU A 116 -3.24 -3.12 -11.16
CA LEU A 116 -3.24 -1.95 -10.26
C LEU A 116 -2.96 -0.66 -11.03
N ARG A 117 -1.97 -0.68 -11.90
CA ARG A 117 -1.62 0.47 -12.74
C ARG A 117 -2.80 0.93 -13.58
N ARG A 118 -3.46 0.02 -14.27
CA ARG A 118 -4.65 0.33 -15.07
C ARG A 118 -5.76 0.92 -14.23
N LYS A 119 -6.07 0.32 -13.08
CA LYS A 119 -7.08 0.84 -12.16
C LYS A 119 -6.75 2.24 -11.66
N ALA A 120 -5.52 2.50 -11.25
CA ALA A 120 -5.10 3.84 -10.81
C ALA A 120 -5.19 4.87 -11.95
N MET A 121 -4.82 4.50 -13.18
CA MET A 121 -4.94 5.37 -14.34
C MET A 121 -6.42 5.67 -14.70
N GLU A 122 -7.29 4.68 -14.61
CA GLU A 122 -8.74 4.86 -14.78
C GLU A 122 -9.31 5.86 -13.75
N ARG A 123 -8.67 6.00 -12.59
CA ARG A 123 -9.03 6.97 -11.53
C ARG A 123 -8.35 8.34 -11.69
N GLY A 124 -7.66 8.57 -12.80
CA GLY A 124 -7.13 9.87 -13.20
C GLY A 124 -5.77 10.24 -12.63
N CYS A 125 -4.98 9.30 -12.12
CA CYS A 125 -3.66 9.63 -11.61
C CYS A 125 -2.76 10.20 -12.71
N LYS A 126 -1.96 11.21 -12.36
CA LYS A 126 -1.08 11.92 -13.27
C LYS A 126 0.24 11.17 -13.55
N PHE A 127 0.71 10.45 -12.57
CA PHE A 127 1.97 9.72 -12.63
C PHE A 127 1.87 8.47 -11.76
N ILE A 128 2.46 7.38 -12.22
CA ILE A 128 2.52 6.13 -11.44
C ILE A 128 3.92 5.52 -11.49
N GLU A 129 4.49 5.31 -10.32
CA GLU A 129 5.72 4.56 -10.10
C GLU A 129 5.41 3.27 -9.35
N THR A 130 6.23 2.25 -9.53
CA THR A 130 5.98 0.93 -8.95
C THR A 130 7.23 0.31 -8.37
N VAL A 131 7.05 -0.43 -7.28
CA VAL A 131 8.13 -1.16 -6.64
C VAL A 131 7.65 -2.52 -6.13
N PHE A 132 8.44 -3.55 -6.38
CA PHE A 132 8.22 -4.88 -5.81
C PHE A 132 8.99 -5.00 -4.49
N LEU A 133 8.28 -5.39 -3.44
CA LEU A 133 8.80 -5.57 -2.10
C LEU A 133 8.70 -7.05 -1.73
N ARG A 134 9.76 -7.56 -1.12
CA ARG A 134 9.79 -8.93 -0.68
C ARG A 134 8.90 -9.12 0.55
N GLY A 135 7.98 -10.05 0.44
CA GLY A 135 7.11 -10.50 1.52
C GLY A 135 7.36 -11.96 1.90
N VAL A 136 6.50 -12.50 2.73
CA VAL A 136 6.51 -13.89 3.16
C VAL A 136 5.80 -14.76 2.12
N LEU A 137 6.30 -15.98 1.90
CA LEU A 137 5.63 -16.98 1.06
C LEU A 137 4.28 -17.37 1.67
N PRO A 138 3.23 -17.56 0.84
CA PRO A 138 1.96 -18.09 1.32
C PRO A 138 2.16 -19.40 2.11
N GLY A 139 1.58 -19.49 3.29
CA GLY A 139 1.70 -20.66 4.16
C GLY A 139 2.94 -20.66 5.08
N ARG A 140 3.81 -19.67 4.98
CA ARG A 140 4.89 -19.42 5.94
C ARG A 140 4.55 -18.30 6.90
N ASP A 141 5.14 -18.35 8.07
CA ASP A 141 4.93 -17.35 9.11
C ASP A 141 5.73 -16.06 8.78
N TRP A 142 5.21 -14.91 9.16
CA TRP A 142 5.89 -13.60 9.06
C TRP A 142 7.22 -13.57 9.83
N THR A 143 7.43 -14.51 10.76
CA THR A 143 8.69 -14.71 11.50
C THR A 143 9.88 -15.14 10.63
N ASP A 144 9.63 -15.53 9.38
CA ASP A 144 10.69 -15.93 8.45
C ASP A 144 11.48 -14.74 7.89
N LEU A 145 10.99 -13.50 8.04
CA LEU A 145 11.71 -12.28 7.69
C LEU A 145 12.35 -11.66 8.94
N LYS A 146 13.61 -11.28 8.79
CA LYS A 146 14.36 -10.57 9.82
C LYS A 146 14.07 -9.06 9.75
N GLU A 147 14.37 -8.35 10.82
CA GLU A 147 14.24 -6.88 10.88
C GLU A 147 15.01 -6.19 9.74
N GLU A 148 16.17 -6.70 9.38
CA GLU A 148 16.99 -6.20 8.27
C GLU A 148 16.28 -6.32 6.90
N ASP A 149 15.51 -7.38 6.71
CA ASP A 149 14.74 -7.58 5.47
C ASP A 149 13.62 -6.52 5.34
N TYR A 150 12.89 -6.28 6.41
CA TYR A 150 11.87 -5.23 6.45
C TYR A 150 12.44 -3.84 6.21
N LEU A 151 13.58 -3.54 6.84
CA LEU A 151 14.27 -2.26 6.67
C LEU A 151 14.73 -2.07 5.22
N ARG A 152 15.29 -3.11 4.60
CA ARG A 152 15.71 -3.08 3.19
C ARG A 152 14.52 -2.78 2.26
N GLU A 153 13.39 -3.44 2.47
CA GLU A 153 12.20 -3.24 1.63
C GLU A 153 11.60 -1.84 1.85
N ALA A 154 11.57 -1.34 3.08
CA ALA A 154 11.16 0.02 3.37
C ALA A 154 12.08 1.06 2.71
N ASN A 155 13.39 0.86 2.72
CA ASN A 155 14.34 1.73 2.03
C ASN A 155 14.10 1.78 0.52
N LYS A 156 13.88 0.64 -0.14
CA LYS A 156 13.54 0.59 -1.58
C LYS A 156 12.34 1.48 -1.92
N LEU A 157 11.30 1.40 -1.09
CA LEU A 157 10.10 2.22 -1.30
C LEU A 157 10.35 3.68 -0.98
N ALA A 158 11.10 3.98 0.09
CA ALA A 158 11.47 5.35 0.45
C ALA A 158 12.24 6.06 -0.67
N GLU A 159 13.19 5.39 -1.31
CA GLU A 159 13.93 5.91 -2.46
C GLU A 159 13.01 6.26 -3.63
N LYS A 160 12.05 5.39 -3.94
CA LYS A 160 11.05 5.65 -4.99
C LYS A 160 10.16 6.83 -4.66
N VAL A 161 9.68 6.94 -3.44
CA VAL A 161 8.85 8.07 -2.99
C VAL A 161 9.64 9.37 -3.04
N SER A 162 10.90 9.36 -2.60
CA SER A 162 11.79 10.53 -2.65
C SER A 162 12.02 11.01 -4.08
N ALA A 163 12.28 10.09 -5.01
CA ALA A 163 12.41 10.42 -6.42
C ALA A 163 11.15 11.09 -6.97
N VAL A 164 9.97 10.57 -6.64
CA VAL A 164 8.68 11.17 -7.05
C VAL A 164 8.48 12.56 -6.46
N LEU A 165 8.93 12.80 -5.22
CA LEU A 165 8.85 14.11 -4.58
C LEU A 165 9.79 15.14 -5.21
N GLU A 166 10.97 14.72 -5.68
CA GLU A 166 11.96 15.59 -6.33
C GLU A 166 11.53 16.05 -7.72
N PHE A 167 10.79 15.23 -8.47
CA PHE A 167 10.25 15.60 -9.79
C PHE A 167 9.22 16.74 -9.75
N SER A 168 8.96 17.31 -8.59
CA SER A 168 7.99 18.39 -8.39
C SER A 168 8.62 19.77 -8.22
N ARG A 169 9.94 19.84 -8.32
CA ARG A 169 10.69 21.08 -8.30
C ARG A 169 11.16 21.43 -9.71
#